data_7c5962cc5f62ac9f61c9b1dbff562b8f
#
_entry.id   7c5962cc5f62ac9f61c9b1dbff562b8f
#
_cell.length_a   1.000
_cell.length_b   1.000
_cell.length_c   1.000
_cell.angle_alpha   90.00
_cell.angle_beta   90.00
_cell.angle_gamma   90.00
#
_symmetry.space_group_name_H-M   'P 1'
#
loop_
_entity.id
_entity.type
_entity.pdbx_description
1 polymer ?
#
loop_
_entity_poly.entity_id
_entity_poly.type
_entity_poly.pdbx_seq_one_letter_code
_entity_poly.pdbx_strand_id
1 'polypeptide(L)'
;MSVRVSSVLAVALLALFALPAGSQDDKPKNLKILPKSTTDAELHMIMRGYSSALGVGCNYCHVSNPDRTMSFDKDDKRPKLVAREMMKLTQDINTRVLANLKDRPAPAVDVQCMTCHRGLTRPRMLGDVIVDSLNTGGLDSARTAYARLKTKYYGRASYDFGEPSLISTALKLSAAGKYQAALDVLKLDEEQYPGSANIAVNVGDVHIAMGDTAAALNDYRAAAGRDSTNMAAKFRLKQYGPK
;
A
#
# COMPACT_ATOMS: atom_id res chain seq x y z
N MET A 1 -80.56 -40.52 -28.32
CA MET A 1 -79.64 -40.15 -27.24
C MET A 1 -78.78 -39.02 -27.77
N SER A 2 -79.10 -37.79 -27.33
CA SER A 2 -78.42 -36.55 -27.75
C SER A 2 -77.42 -36.15 -26.70
N VAL A 3 -76.15 -36.12 -27.09
CA VAL A 3 -75.04 -35.63 -26.21
C VAL A 3 -74.89 -34.14 -26.50
N ARG A 4 -75.14 -33.31 -25.50
CA ARG A 4 -74.90 -31.86 -25.56
C ARG A 4 -73.45 -31.63 -25.15
N VAL A 5 -72.67 -31.04 -26.08
CA VAL A 5 -71.32 -30.57 -25.82
C VAL A 5 -71.42 -29.12 -25.34
N SER A 6 -71.12 -28.89 -24.07
CA SER A 6 -71.00 -27.54 -23.50
C SER A 6 -69.59 -26.97 -23.75
N SER A 7 -69.53 -25.93 -24.53
CA SER A 7 -68.29 -25.16 -24.79
C SER A 7 -68.05 -24.23 -23.62
N VAL A 8 -66.96 -24.50 -22.91
CA VAL A 8 -66.45 -23.62 -21.86
C VAL A 8 -65.42 -22.65 -22.49
N LEU A 9 -65.82 -21.38 -22.59
CA LEU A 9 -64.96 -20.29 -23.00
C LEU A 9 -64.00 -19.98 -21.86
N ALA A 10 -62.70 -20.34 -22.03
CA ALA A 10 -61.65 -19.91 -21.12
C ALA A 10 -61.17 -18.49 -21.49
N VAL A 11 -61.56 -17.51 -20.69
CA VAL A 11 -61.02 -16.15 -20.79
C VAL A 11 -59.63 -16.13 -20.18
N ALA A 12 -58.60 -16.07 -21.01
CA ALA A 12 -57.21 -15.88 -20.55
C ALA A 12 -57.00 -14.41 -20.18
N LEU A 13 -56.92 -14.11 -18.87
CA LEU A 13 -56.49 -12.81 -18.38
C LEU A 13 -54.96 -12.70 -18.63
N LEU A 14 -54.55 -11.93 -19.64
CA LEU A 14 -53.17 -11.47 -19.78
C LEU A 14 -52.89 -10.43 -18.70
N ALA A 15 -52.32 -10.82 -17.59
CA ALA A 15 -51.71 -9.90 -16.65
C ALA A 15 -50.47 -9.28 -17.31
N LEU A 16 -50.57 -8.04 -17.79
CA LEU A 16 -49.39 -7.24 -18.12
C LEU A 16 -48.61 -6.99 -16.83
N PHE A 17 -47.56 -7.76 -16.60
CA PHE A 17 -46.52 -7.37 -15.68
C PHE A 17 -45.83 -6.14 -16.26
N ALA A 18 -46.22 -4.96 -15.78
CA ALA A 18 -45.42 -3.75 -15.95
C ALA A 18 -44.08 -3.99 -15.25
N LEU A 19 -43.05 -4.26 -16.04
CA LEU A 19 -41.67 -4.19 -15.53
C LEU A 19 -41.50 -2.80 -14.91
N PRO A 20 -40.94 -2.69 -13.69
CA PRO A 20 -40.68 -1.38 -13.15
C PRO A 20 -39.80 -0.65 -14.16
N ALA A 21 -40.26 0.52 -14.59
CA ALA A 21 -39.48 1.43 -15.43
C ALA A 21 -38.15 1.61 -14.72
N GLY A 22 -37.07 1.16 -15.37
CA GLY A 22 -35.73 1.32 -14.84
C GLY A 22 -35.55 2.76 -14.37
N SER A 23 -35.05 2.93 -13.15
CA SER A 23 -34.71 4.23 -12.61
C SER A 23 -34.00 5.02 -13.69
N GLN A 24 -34.46 6.23 -13.96
CA GLN A 24 -33.80 7.18 -14.86
C GLN A 24 -32.33 7.15 -14.53
N ASP A 25 -31.49 6.71 -15.48
CA ASP A 25 -30.04 6.75 -15.38
C ASP A 25 -29.63 8.22 -15.14
N ASP A 26 -29.55 8.61 -13.89
CA ASP A 26 -29.00 9.90 -13.49
C ASP A 26 -27.55 9.90 -13.91
N LYS A 27 -27.27 10.40 -15.12
CA LYS A 27 -25.94 10.45 -15.68
C LYS A 27 -24.98 11.08 -14.67
N PRO A 28 -23.80 10.47 -14.44
CA PRO A 28 -22.83 11.02 -13.52
C PRO A 28 -22.53 12.48 -13.80
N LYS A 29 -22.61 13.32 -12.77
CA LYS A 29 -22.35 14.76 -12.86
C LYS A 29 -20.90 15.08 -12.52
N ASN A 30 -20.35 16.14 -13.14
CA ASN A 30 -19.01 16.67 -12.84
C ASN A 30 -17.85 15.70 -13.13
N LEU A 31 -17.98 14.84 -14.16
CA LEU A 31 -16.86 14.04 -14.67
C LEU A 31 -15.89 14.96 -15.43
N LYS A 32 -14.65 15.11 -14.91
CA LYS A 32 -13.60 15.96 -15.50
C LYS A 32 -12.45 15.18 -16.14
N ILE A 33 -12.20 13.96 -15.66
CA ILE A 33 -11.11 13.11 -16.12
C ILE A 33 -11.63 11.83 -16.79
N LEU A 34 -12.65 11.22 -16.20
CA LEU A 34 -13.31 10.05 -16.77
C LEU A 34 -14.12 10.43 -18.01
N PRO A 35 -14.30 9.52 -18.99
CA PRO A 35 -15.14 9.73 -20.16
C PRO A 35 -16.56 10.15 -19.78
N LYS A 36 -17.17 11.05 -20.55
CA LYS A 36 -18.55 11.48 -20.32
C LYS A 36 -19.58 10.36 -20.55
N SER A 37 -19.17 9.31 -21.25
CA SER A 37 -19.95 8.09 -21.48
C SER A 37 -19.92 7.11 -20.31
N THR A 38 -19.10 7.36 -19.25
CA THR A 38 -19.02 6.48 -18.08
C THR A 38 -20.40 6.34 -17.45
N THR A 39 -20.90 5.12 -17.37
CA THR A 39 -22.19 4.81 -16.72
C THR A 39 -22.08 4.91 -15.20
N ASP A 40 -23.21 5.00 -14.51
CA ASP A 40 -23.26 5.04 -13.05
C ASP A 40 -22.63 3.77 -12.43
N ALA A 41 -22.94 2.60 -12.97
CA ALA A 41 -22.38 1.33 -12.51
C ALA A 41 -20.85 1.26 -12.64
N GLU A 42 -20.31 1.70 -13.78
CA GLU A 42 -18.85 1.80 -13.99
C GLU A 42 -18.22 2.79 -13.04
N LEU A 43 -18.86 3.97 -12.85
CA LEU A 43 -18.36 4.98 -11.92
C LEU A 43 -18.30 4.44 -10.49
N HIS A 44 -19.34 3.74 -10.05
CA HIS A 44 -19.34 3.09 -8.73
C HIS A 44 -18.19 2.08 -8.56
N MET A 45 -17.89 1.26 -9.56
CA MET A 45 -16.76 0.33 -9.53
C MET A 45 -15.43 1.08 -9.45
N ILE A 46 -15.23 2.13 -10.25
CA ILE A 46 -14.04 2.97 -10.26
C ILE A 46 -13.83 3.61 -8.88
N MET A 47 -14.87 4.20 -8.29
CA MET A 47 -14.80 4.85 -6.97
C MET A 47 -14.50 3.87 -5.84
N ARG A 48 -15.05 2.64 -5.89
CA ARG A 48 -14.66 1.56 -4.96
C ARG A 48 -13.19 1.18 -5.11
N GLY A 49 -12.68 1.11 -6.33
CA GLY A 49 -11.27 0.88 -6.61
C GLY A 49 -10.38 1.97 -5.98
N TYR A 50 -10.77 3.24 -6.09
CA TYR A 50 -10.05 4.36 -5.46
C TYR A 50 -10.11 4.30 -3.94
N SER A 51 -11.29 4.03 -3.37
CA SER A 51 -11.46 3.86 -1.93
C SER A 51 -10.57 2.74 -1.38
N SER A 52 -10.52 1.61 -2.06
CA SER A 52 -9.67 0.47 -1.72
C SER A 52 -8.19 0.82 -1.83
N ALA A 53 -7.79 1.45 -2.95
CA ALA A 53 -6.41 1.84 -3.20
C ALA A 53 -5.86 2.81 -2.15
N LEU A 54 -6.70 3.71 -1.64
CA LEU A 54 -6.34 4.74 -0.66
C LEU A 54 -6.61 4.31 0.81
N GLY A 55 -7.37 3.23 1.01
CA GLY A 55 -7.78 2.78 2.36
C GLY A 55 -8.75 3.73 3.06
N VAL A 56 -9.67 4.38 2.30
CA VAL A 56 -10.59 5.40 2.80
C VAL A 56 -12.04 5.14 2.39
N GLY A 57 -12.99 5.76 3.10
CA GLY A 57 -14.40 5.78 2.68
C GLY A 57 -14.72 6.92 1.72
N CYS A 58 -15.93 6.89 1.15
CA CYS A 58 -16.41 7.90 0.18
C CYS A 58 -16.35 9.33 0.72
N ASN A 59 -16.62 9.49 2.02
CA ASN A 59 -16.60 10.77 2.71
C ASN A 59 -15.22 11.41 2.82
N TYR A 60 -14.16 10.72 2.51
CA TYR A 60 -12.82 11.32 2.45
C TYR A 60 -12.72 12.35 1.32
N CYS A 61 -13.28 12.00 0.14
CA CYS A 61 -13.23 12.85 -1.06
C CYS A 61 -14.54 13.60 -1.35
N HIS A 62 -15.68 13.10 -0.87
CA HIS A 62 -17.00 13.67 -1.14
C HIS A 62 -17.63 14.28 0.11
N VAL A 63 -18.53 15.25 -0.11
CA VAL A 63 -19.20 15.95 0.99
C VAL A 63 -20.33 15.08 1.53
N SER A 64 -20.37 14.88 2.84
CA SER A 64 -21.52 14.31 3.55
C SER A 64 -22.46 15.44 3.95
N ASN A 65 -23.74 15.31 3.60
CA ASN A 65 -24.77 16.24 3.98
C ASN A 65 -25.32 15.92 5.39
N PRO A 66 -25.99 16.86 6.05
CA PRO A 66 -26.58 16.64 7.38
C PRO A 66 -27.58 15.48 7.45
N ASP A 67 -28.30 15.22 6.35
CA ASP A 67 -29.23 14.10 6.17
C ASP A 67 -28.58 12.76 5.88
N ARG A 68 -27.24 12.67 5.98
CA ARG A 68 -26.40 11.51 5.69
C ARG A 68 -26.31 11.12 4.20
N THR A 69 -26.88 11.89 3.29
CA THR A 69 -26.64 11.74 1.86
C THR A 69 -25.26 12.27 1.48
N MET A 70 -24.83 11.94 0.25
CA MET A 70 -23.51 12.36 -0.25
C MET A 70 -23.66 13.25 -1.48
N SER A 71 -22.98 14.40 -1.48
CA SER A 71 -22.83 15.24 -2.66
C SER A 71 -21.60 14.82 -3.46
N PHE A 72 -21.79 13.93 -4.43
CA PHE A 72 -20.70 13.38 -5.24
C PHE A 72 -20.20 14.36 -6.31
N ASP A 73 -21.00 15.31 -6.73
CA ASP A 73 -20.70 16.31 -7.76
C ASP A 73 -19.90 17.51 -7.25
N LYS A 74 -19.99 17.87 -5.96
CA LYS A 74 -19.29 19.01 -5.38
C LYS A 74 -17.78 18.82 -5.33
N ASP A 75 -17.04 19.90 -5.52
CA ASP A 75 -15.57 19.97 -5.51
C ASP A 75 -14.98 20.63 -4.25
N ASP A 76 -15.75 20.71 -3.17
CA ASP A 76 -15.40 21.45 -1.95
C ASP A 76 -14.24 20.78 -1.17
N LYS A 77 -13.98 19.50 -1.41
CA LYS A 77 -12.93 18.78 -0.68
C LYS A 77 -11.64 18.68 -1.47
N ARG A 78 -10.56 19.17 -0.89
CA ARG A 78 -9.21 19.12 -1.47
C ARG A 78 -8.78 17.70 -1.89
N PRO A 79 -9.05 16.61 -1.12
CA PRO A 79 -8.68 15.26 -1.55
C PRO A 79 -9.30 14.86 -2.89
N LYS A 80 -10.50 15.32 -3.23
CA LYS A 80 -11.12 15.06 -4.54
C LYS A 80 -10.36 15.75 -5.68
N LEU A 81 -9.88 16.98 -5.45
CA LEU A 81 -9.09 17.71 -6.44
C LEU A 81 -7.73 17.05 -6.63
N VAL A 82 -7.05 16.67 -5.54
CA VAL A 82 -5.78 15.93 -5.58
C VAL A 82 -5.95 14.59 -6.31
N ALA A 83 -7.04 13.85 -6.05
CA ALA A 83 -7.30 12.59 -6.74
C ALA A 83 -7.40 12.77 -8.26
N ARG A 84 -8.00 13.86 -8.74
CA ARG A 84 -8.04 14.16 -10.18
C ARG A 84 -6.66 14.40 -10.78
N GLU A 85 -5.79 15.10 -10.07
CA GLU A 85 -4.40 15.28 -10.54
C GLU A 85 -3.64 13.94 -10.55
N MET A 86 -3.84 13.09 -9.55
CA MET A 86 -3.28 11.74 -9.53
C MET A 86 -3.82 10.86 -10.67
N MET A 87 -5.10 10.98 -11.03
CA MET A 87 -5.69 10.30 -12.18
C MET A 87 -4.99 10.70 -13.49
N LYS A 88 -4.75 12.00 -13.70
CA LYS A 88 -4.01 12.50 -14.88
C LYS A 88 -2.58 11.94 -14.89
N LEU A 89 -1.88 12.02 -13.75
CA LEU A 89 -0.52 11.47 -13.63
C LEU A 89 -0.47 9.99 -13.98
N THR A 90 -1.40 9.19 -13.45
CA THR A 90 -1.47 7.76 -13.72
C THR A 90 -1.74 7.49 -15.21
N GLN A 91 -2.63 8.27 -15.81
CA GLN A 91 -2.92 8.21 -17.24
C GLN A 91 -1.69 8.56 -18.08
N ASP A 92 -0.98 9.64 -17.74
CA ASP A 92 0.25 10.05 -18.41
C ASP A 92 1.35 8.98 -18.31
N ILE A 93 1.54 8.36 -17.14
CA ILE A 93 2.48 7.26 -16.99
C ILE A 93 2.15 6.12 -17.97
N ASN A 94 0.90 5.72 -18.04
CA ASN A 94 0.49 4.58 -18.88
C ASN A 94 0.56 4.91 -20.37
N THR A 95 0.06 6.08 -20.79
CA THR A 95 -0.09 6.41 -22.21
C THR A 95 1.15 7.05 -22.83
N ARG A 96 1.96 7.77 -22.05
CA ARG A 96 3.12 8.53 -22.57
C ARG A 96 4.44 7.88 -22.20
N VAL A 97 4.55 7.24 -21.02
CA VAL A 97 5.80 6.63 -20.59
C VAL A 97 5.79 5.14 -20.91
N LEU A 98 4.89 4.38 -20.30
CA LEU A 98 4.89 2.91 -20.42
C LEU A 98 4.53 2.44 -21.83
N ALA A 99 3.61 3.11 -22.52
CA ALA A 99 3.24 2.74 -23.89
C ALA A 99 4.39 2.90 -24.89
N ASN A 100 5.36 3.77 -24.60
CA ASN A 100 6.52 4.04 -25.47
C ASN A 100 7.80 3.30 -25.05
N LEU A 101 7.75 2.45 -24.02
CA LEU A 101 8.89 1.62 -23.66
C LEU A 101 9.13 0.56 -24.74
N LYS A 102 10.36 0.50 -25.24
CA LYS A 102 10.82 -0.60 -26.10
C LYS A 102 10.84 -1.89 -25.28
N ASP A 103 10.51 -2.99 -25.91
CA ASP A 103 10.58 -4.33 -25.33
C ASP A 103 9.71 -4.52 -24.06
N ARG A 104 8.60 -3.77 -23.96
CA ARG A 104 7.64 -3.94 -22.86
C ARG A 104 7.09 -5.37 -22.87
N PRO A 105 7.19 -6.13 -21.75
CA PRO A 105 6.68 -7.50 -21.69
C PRO A 105 5.18 -7.59 -21.97
N ALA A 106 4.76 -8.66 -22.63
CA ALA A 106 3.34 -8.97 -22.83
C ALA A 106 2.89 -10.04 -21.81
N PRO A 107 1.67 -9.92 -21.23
CA PRO A 107 0.75 -8.81 -21.38
C PRO A 107 1.26 -7.55 -20.67
N ALA A 108 1.04 -6.40 -21.29
CA ALA A 108 1.41 -5.13 -20.69
C ALA A 108 0.56 -4.83 -19.45
N VAL A 109 1.20 -4.44 -18.37
CA VAL A 109 0.53 -4.09 -17.10
C VAL A 109 0.56 -2.58 -16.91
N ASP A 110 -0.61 -1.99 -16.68
CA ASP A 110 -0.74 -0.57 -16.42
C ASP A 110 -0.59 -0.24 -14.95
N VAL A 111 -0.02 0.94 -14.68
CA VAL A 111 0.02 1.51 -13.33
C VAL A 111 -1.40 1.93 -12.93
N GLN A 112 -1.80 1.53 -11.73
CA GLN A 112 -3.07 1.89 -11.11
C GLN A 112 -2.83 2.61 -9.79
N CYS A 113 -3.85 3.24 -9.22
CA CYS A 113 -3.75 3.88 -7.90
C CYS A 113 -3.21 2.90 -6.84
N MET A 114 -3.67 1.63 -6.89
CA MET A 114 -3.25 0.57 -5.97
C MET A 114 -1.75 0.24 -6.11
N THR A 115 -1.16 0.40 -7.28
CA THR A 115 0.28 0.11 -7.52
C THR A 115 1.18 0.89 -6.57
N CYS A 116 0.84 2.17 -6.31
CA CYS A 116 1.60 3.04 -5.41
C CYS A 116 0.99 3.12 -4.01
N HIS A 117 -0.35 3.26 -3.91
CA HIS A 117 -1.01 3.56 -2.65
C HIS A 117 -1.18 2.36 -1.72
N ARG A 118 -1.50 1.18 -2.24
CA ARG A 118 -1.57 -0.07 -1.46
C ARG A 118 -2.36 0.04 -0.15
N GLY A 119 -3.48 0.77 -0.16
CA GLY A 119 -4.31 1.01 1.03
C GLY A 119 -3.87 2.22 1.88
N LEU A 120 -3.01 3.09 1.37
CA LEU A 120 -2.51 4.29 2.05
C LEU A 120 -2.88 5.55 1.28
N THR A 121 -3.40 6.56 1.96
CA THR A 121 -3.65 7.89 1.37
C THR A 121 -2.36 8.56 0.89
N ARG A 122 -1.24 8.30 1.58
CA ARG A 122 0.10 8.76 1.24
C ARG A 122 1.04 7.54 1.23
N PRO A 123 1.51 7.10 0.05
CA PRO A 123 2.49 6.02 -0.03
C PRO A 123 3.77 6.40 0.72
N ARG A 124 4.16 5.55 1.67
CA ARG A 124 5.41 5.71 2.42
C ARG A 124 6.01 4.34 2.70
N MET A 125 7.33 4.26 2.76
CA MET A 125 8.01 3.05 3.20
C MET A 125 7.90 2.92 4.72
N LEU A 126 7.92 1.68 5.23
CA LEU A 126 7.92 1.42 6.69
C LEU A 126 9.06 2.18 7.37
N GLY A 127 10.27 2.08 6.82
CA GLY A 127 11.45 2.73 7.36
C GLY A 127 11.30 4.24 7.52
N ASP A 128 10.66 4.94 6.56
CA ASP A 128 10.45 6.38 6.68
C ASP A 128 9.56 6.76 7.87
N VAL A 129 8.52 5.94 8.11
CA VAL A 129 7.62 6.17 9.27
C VAL A 129 8.36 5.90 10.57
N ILE A 130 9.21 4.87 10.61
CA ILE A 130 10.02 4.54 11.79
C ILE A 130 11.04 5.64 12.07
N VAL A 131 11.74 6.14 11.05
CA VAL A 131 12.72 7.24 11.21
C VAL A 131 12.04 8.52 11.72
N ASP A 132 10.87 8.89 11.19
CA ASP A 132 10.12 10.04 11.72
C ASP A 132 9.74 9.85 13.19
N SER A 133 9.36 8.64 13.58
CA SER A 133 9.00 8.31 14.95
C SER A 133 10.22 8.36 15.88
N LEU A 134 11.38 7.87 15.42
CA LEU A 134 12.66 8.01 16.13
C LEU A 134 13.00 9.50 16.37
N ASN A 135 12.89 10.32 15.34
CA ASN A 135 13.20 11.75 15.43
C ASN A 135 12.26 12.51 16.37
N THR A 136 11.03 12.01 16.58
CA THR A 136 10.01 12.67 17.40
C THR A 136 10.09 12.27 18.86
N GLY A 137 10.33 11.00 19.15
CA GLY A 137 10.25 10.47 20.52
C GLY A 137 11.14 9.25 20.78
N GLY A 138 12.24 9.11 20.02
CA GLY A 138 13.22 8.06 20.22
C GLY A 138 12.69 6.65 19.91
N LEU A 139 13.43 5.65 20.40
CA LEU A 139 13.18 4.24 20.11
C LEU A 139 11.80 3.76 20.59
N ASP A 140 11.27 4.27 21.71
CA ASP A 140 9.95 3.86 22.21
C ASP A 140 8.81 4.36 21.33
N SER A 141 8.95 5.56 20.75
CA SER A 141 8.03 6.07 19.75
C SER A 141 8.06 5.22 18.47
N ALA A 142 9.26 4.80 18.03
CA ALA A 142 9.43 3.90 16.89
C ALA A 142 8.79 2.52 17.12
N ARG A 143 8.99 1.91 18.32
CA ARG A 143 8.33 0.66 18.74
C ARG A 143 6.81 0.77 18.67
N THR A 144 6.27 1.85 19.24
CA THR A 144 4.82 2.11 19.23
C THR A 144 4.29 2.27 17.81
N ALA A 145 4.99 3.02 16.96
CA ALA A 145 4.63 3.19 15.55
C ALA A 145 4.66 1.84 14.79
N TYR A 146 5.74 1.07 14.98
CA TYR A 146 5.88 -0.24 14.34
C TYR A 146 4.73 -1.18 14.75
N ALA A 147 4.48 -1.33 16.04
CA ALA A 147 3.42 -2.20 16.56
C ALA A 147 2.03 -1.80 16.01
N ARG A 148 1.72 -0.50 16.00
CA ARG A 148 0.48 0.04 15.43
C ARG A 148 0.35 -0.26 13.95
N LEU A 149 1.42 -0.06 13.17
CA LEU A 149 1.41 -0.34 11.74
C LEU A 149 1.28 -1.84 11.48
N LYS A 150 2.00 -2.67 12.23
CA LYS A 150 1.93 -4.15 12.11
C LYS A 150 0.53 -4.65 12.41
N THR A 151 -0.12 -4.18 13.49
CA THR A 151 -1.50 -4.55 13.82
C THR A 151 -2.48 -4.20 12.70
N LYS A 152 -2.31 -3.03 12.06
CA LYS A 152 -3.25 -2.56 11.05
C LYS A 152 -2.99 -3.12 9.65
N TYR A 153 -1.73 -3.34 9.29
CA TYR A 153 -1.33 -3.58 7.91
C TYR A 153 -0.56 -4.88 7.65
N TYR A 154 -0.28 -5.69 8.69
CA TYR A 154 0.39 -6.98 8.49
C TYR A 154 -0.43 -7.89 7.57
N GLY A 155 0.24 -8.56 6.65
CA GLY A 155 -0.41 -9.37 5.61
C GLY A 155 -1.08 -8.57 4.49
N ARG A 156 -0.99 -7.23 4.50
CA ARG A 156 -1.42 -6.34 3.42
C ARG A 156 -0.20 -5.80 2.69
N ALA A 157 -0.34 -5.48 1.42
CA ALA A 157 0.77 -4.94 0.62
C ALA A 157 1.19 -3.50 0.98
N SER A 158 0.60 -2.88 2.03
CA SER A 158 0.82 -1.49 2.42
C SER A 158 2.25 -1.22 2.86
N TYR A 159 2.82 -2.10 3.70
CA TYR A 159 4.17 -2.02 4.22
C TYR A 159 4.85 -3.38 4.14
N ASP A 160 6.15 -3.37 3.91
CA ASP A 160 7.01 -4.54 4.04
C ASP A 160 7.52 -4.61 5.48
N PHE A 161 7.05 -5.62 6.22
CA PHE A 161 7.48 -5.91 7.60
C PHE A 161 8.59 -6.96 7.66
N GLY A 162 9.13 -7.39 6.52
CA GLY A 162 10.26 -8.33 6.49
C GLY A 162 11.55 -7.68 7.02
N GLU A 163 12.41 -8.50 7.61
CA GLU A 163 13.72 -8.11 8.14
C GLU A 163 14.52 -7.18 7.20
N PRO A 164 14.63 -7.43 5.87
CA PRO A 164 15.42 -6.57 4.99
C PRO A 164 14.93 -5.13 4.90
N SER A 165 13.68 -4.86 5.25
CA SER A 165 13.07 -3.53 5.17
C SER A 165 13.72 -2.54 6.16
N LEU A 166 13.89 -2.95 7.41
CA LEU A 166 14.54 -2.12 8.43
C LEU A 166 16.06 -2.14 8.29
N ILE A 167 16.68 -3.25 7.91
CA ILE A 167 18.12 -3.30 7.56
C ILE A 167 18.43 -2.26 6.47
N SER A 168 17.66 -2.23 5.37
CA SER A 168 17.84 -1.24 4.29
C SER A 168 17.74 0.20 4.81
N THR A 169 16.84 0.45 5.76
CA THR A 169 16.67 1.76 6.39
C THR A 169 17.89 2.14 7.24
N ALA A 170 18.38 1.20 8.04
CA ALA A 170 19.57 1.42 8.85
C ALA A 170 20.82 1.69 8.02
N LEU A 171 21.01 0.97 6.90
CA LEU A 171 22.12 1.21 5.98
C LEU A 171 22.07 2.62 5.37
N LYS A 172 20.88 3.11 5.00
CA LYS A 172 20.71 4.49 4.50
C LYS A 172 21.07 5.52 5.57
N LEU A 173 20.67 5.29 6.82
CA LEU A 173 21.01 6.15 7.95
C LEU A 173 22.52 6.15 8.23
N SER A 174 23.14 4.98 8.23
CA SER A 174 24.59 4.84 8.40
C SER A 174 25.37 5.57 7.30
N ALA A 175 24.99 5.40 6.05
CA ALA A 175 25.58 6.11 4.91
C ALA A 175 25.41 7.64 5.01
N ALA A 176 24.39 8.11 5.71
CA ALA A 176 24.17 9.53 6.00
C ALA A 176 24.87 10.01 7.30
N GLY A 177 25.72 9.18 7.92
CA GLY A 177 26.44 9.48 9.18
C GLY A 177 25.54 9.47 10.43
N LYS A 178 24.29 9.02 10.32
CA LYS A 178 23.31 8.97 11.43
C LYS A 178 23.41 7.62 12.15
N TYR A 179 24.57 7.32 12.69
CA TYR A 179 24.91 5.98 13.22
C TYR A 179 24.01 5.55 14.37
N GLN A 180 23.74 6.44 15.34
CA GLN A 180 22.86 6.09 16.46
C GLN A 180 21.45 5.74 15.98
N ALA A 181 20.88 6.51 15.06
CA ALA A 181 19.57 6.20 14.49
C ALA A 181 19.59 4.88 13.70
N ALA A 182 20.71 4.55 13.03
CA ALA A 182 20.87 3.25 12.36
C ALA A 182 20.86 2.10 13.37
N LEU A 183 21.60 2.22 14.48
CA LEU A 183 21.63 1.24 15.56
C LEU A 183 20.24 1.08 16.22
N ASP A 184 19.50 2.18 16.42
CA ASP A 184 18.16 2.13 16.99
C ASP A 184 17.16 1.41 16.05
N VAL A 185 17.29 1.61 14.73
CA VAL A 185 16.49 0.86 13.74
C VAL A 185 16.83 -0.63 13.75
N LEU A 186 18.13 -0.99 13.80
CA LEU A 186 18.57 -2.39 13.87
C LEU A 186 18.14 -3.04 15.19
N LYS A 187 18.15 -2.29 16.29
CA LYS A 187 17.63 -2.77 17.57
C LYS A 187 16.13 -3.06 17.52
N LEU A 188 15.35 -2.18 16.90
CA LEU A 188 13.94 -2.45 16.66
C LEU A 188 13.74 -3.69 15.80
N ASP A 189 14.57 -3.88 14.78
CA ASP A 189 14.49 -5.04 13.89
C ASP A 189 14.87 -6.35 14.62
N GLU A 190 15.92 -6.32 15.46
CA GLU A 190 16.29 -7.44 16.33
C GLU A 190 15.17 -7.88 17.28
N GLU A 191 14.37 -6.93 17.77
CA GLU A 191 13.20 -7.22 18.60
C GLU A 191 12.09 -7.96 17.80
N GLN A 192 12.06 -7.79 16.48
CA GLN A 192 11.12 -8.48 15.61
C GLN A 192 11.64 -9.81 15.09
N TYR A 193 12.97 -9.92 14.93
CA TYR A 193 13.68 -11.07 14.38
C TYR A 193 14.83 -11.49 15.32
N PRO A 194 14.49 -11.94 16.53
CA PRO A 194 15.49 -12.26 17.54
C PRO A 194 16.40 -13.39 17.06
N GLY A 195 17.69 -13.18 17.22
CA GLY A 195 18.71 -14.14 16.81
C GLY A 195 19.08 -14.09 15.32
N SER A 196 18.65 -13.09 14.55
CA SER A 196 19.08 -12.93 13.18
C SER A 196 20.60 -12.65 13.09
N ALA A 197 21.29 -13.50 12.35
CA ALA A 197 22.71 -13.28 12.04
C ALA A 197 22.90 -12.08 11.09
N ASN A 198 21.96 -11.82 10.18
CA ASN A 198 22.04 -10.71 9.25
C ASN A 198 21.97 -9.36 9.98
N ILE A 199 21.08 -9.23 10.96
CA ILE A 199 20.98 -8.01 11.76
C ILE A 199 22.29 -7.78 12.51
N ALA A 200 22.85 -8.80 13.15
CA ALA A 200 24.14 -8.69 13.86
C ALA A 200 25.29 -8.27 12.93
N VAL A 201 25.34 -8.79 11.69
CA VAL A 201 26.31 -8.33 10.68
C VAL A 201 26.12 -6.83 10.41
N ASN A 202 24.90 -6.37 10.23
CA ASN A 202 24.62 -4.96 9.90
C ASN A 202 24.89 -4.03 11.10
N VAL A 203 24.71 -4.48 12.34
CA VAL A 203 25.18 -3.76 13.55
C VAL A 203 26.68 -3.58 13.50
N GLY A 204 27.42 -4.64 13.22
CA GLY A 204 28.88 -4.57 13.04
C GLY A 204 29.31 -3.64 11.91
N ASP A 205 28.60 -3.64 10.78
CA ASP A 205 28.88 -2.72 9.66
C ASP A 205 28.67 -1.25 10.06
N VAL A 206 27.69 -0.96 10.92
CA VAL A 206 27.51 0.39 11.49
C VAL A 206 28.65 0.75 12.43
N HIS A 207 29.11 -0.19 13.30
CA HIS A 207 30.28 0.06 14.17
C HIS A 207 31.55 0.28 13.35
N ILE A 208 31.77 -0.43 12.24
CA ILE A 208 32.87 -0.12 11.29
C ILE A 208 32.77 1.32 10.78
N ALA A 209 31.58 1.75 10.38
CA ALA A 209 31.36 3.11 9.87
C ALA A 209 31.61 4.18 10.96
N MET A 210 31.44 3.83 12.24
CA MET A 210 31.78 4.67 13.40
C MET A 210 33.30 4.65 13.74
N GLY A 211 34.08 3.75 13.14
CA GLY A 211 35.48 3.53 13.47
C GLY A 211 35.70 2.58 14.63
N ASP A 212 34.65 1.98 15.20
CA ASP A 212 34.74 1.03 16.31
C ASP A 212 34.90 -0.41 15.80
N THR A 213 36.11 -0.73 15.36
CA THR A 213 36.45 -2.08 14.88
C THR A 213 36.31 -3.15 15.96
N ALA A 214 36.54 -2.80 17.23
CA ALA A 214 36.48 -3.78 18.34
C ALA A 214 35.01 -4.21 18.57
N ALA A 215 34.10 -3.27 18.64
CA ALA A 215 32.66 -3.57 18.72
C ALA A 215 32.17 -4.37 17.50
N ALA A 216 32.54 -3.94 16.29
CA ALA A 216 32.19 -4.63 15.05
C ALA A 216 32.62 -6.10 15.03
N LEU A 217 33.84 -6.40 15.47
CA LEU A 217 34.34 -7.78 15.55
C LEU A 217 33.51 -8.64 16.52
N ASN A 218 33.03 -8.06 17.62
CA ASN A 218 32.16 -8.77 18.54
C ASN A 218 30.80 -9.08 17.89
N ASP A 219 30.24 -8.13 17.16
CA ASP A 219 28.98 -8.34 16.44
C ASP A 219 29.10 -9.40 15.35
N TYR A 220 30.21 -9.39 14.59
CA TYR A 220 30.44 -10.41 13.56
C TYR A 220 30.65 -11.81 14.15
N ARG A 221 31.33 -11.92 15.34
CA ARG A 221 31.45 -13.20 16.06
C ARG A 221 30.09 -13.67 16.57
N ALA A 222 29.26 -12.76 17.08
CA ALA A 222 27.91 -13.05 17.48
C ALA A 222 27.05 -13.54 16.27
N ALA A 223 27.17 -12.88 15.12
CA ALA A 223 26.51 -13.31 13.88
C ALA A 223 26.94 -14.72 13.45
N ALA A 224 28.25 -15.01 13.45
CA ALA A 224 28.78 -16.33 13.13
C ALA A 224 28.38 -17.40 14.15
N GLY A 225 28.17 -17.03 15.41
CA GLY A 225 27.66 -17.92 16.45
C GLY A 225 26.16 -18.24 16.29
N ARG A 226 25.36 -17.28 15.79
CA ARG A 226 23.94 -17.47 15.49
C ARG A 226 23.73 -18.34 14.23
N ASP A 227 24.54 -18.10 13.22
CA ASP A 227 24.52 -18.86 11.96
C ASP A 227 25.97 -19.06 11.47
N SER A 228 26.48 -20.27 11.72
CA SER A 228 27.83 -20.66 11.31
C SER A 228 28.02 -20.75 9.78
N THR A 229 26.94 -20.71 8.99
CA THR A 229 26.99 -20.71 7.52
C THR A 229 26.93 -19.29 6.94
N ASN A 230 26.68 -18.26 7.75
CA ASN A 230 26.55 -16.88 7.29
C ASN A 230 27.85 -16.38 6.64
N MET A 231 27.82 -16.26 5.32
CA MET A 231 28.99 -15.88 4.53
C MET A 231 29.42 -14.44 4.77
N ALA A 232 28.48 -13.53 5.06
CA ALA A 232 28.81 -12.14 5.33
C ALA A 232 29.60 -12.01 6.65
N ALA A 233 29.17 -12.67 7.72
CA ALA A 233 29.90 -12.69 8.99
C ALA A 233 31.32 -13.24 8.82
N LYS A 234 31.48 -14.37 8.11
CA LYS A 234 32.79 -14.95 7.82
C LYS A 234 33.70 -14.00 7.04
N PHE A 235 33.14 -13.35 6.00
CA PHE A 235 33.89 -12.40 5.19
C PHE A 235 34.34 -11.20 6.03
N ARG A 236 33.47 -10.63 6.86
CA ARG A 236 33.78 -9.49 7.74
C ARG A 236 34.83 -9.85 8.78
N LEU A 237 34.75 -11.02 9.42
CA LEU A 237 35.76 -11.50 10.36
C LEU A 237 37.13 -11.69 9.71
N LYS A 238 37.17 -12.18 8.46
CA LYS A 238 38.43 -12.28 7.71
C LYS A 238 39.00 -10.91 7.32
N GLN A 239 38.11 -9.95 6.99
CA GLN A 239 38.51 -8.61 6.52
C GLN A 239 39.04 -7.75 7.65
N TYR A 240 38.42 -7.78 8.84
CA TYR A 240 38.70 -6.88 9.95
C TYR A 240 39.33 -7.57 11.15
N GLY A 241 39.40 -8.89 11.20
CA GLY A 241 40.01 -9.65 12.26
C GLY A 241 41.56 -9.55 12.25
N PRO A 242 42.21 -10.00 13.33
CA PRO A 242 43.66 -10.05 13.39
C PRO A 242 44.22 -10.92 12.26
N LYS A 243 45.27 -10.40 11.61
CA LYS A 243 46.01 -11.13 10.57
C LYS A 243 46.93 -12.15 11.19
#